data_9d5a9e06f20b91ba052c17d5696532a4
#
_entry.id   9d5a9e06f20b91ba052c17d5696532a4
#
_cell.length_a   1.000
_cell.length_b   1.000
_cell.length_c   1.000
_cell.angle_alpha   90.00
_cell.angle_beta   90.00
_cell.angle_gamma   90.00
#
_symmetry.space_group_name_H-M   'P 1'
#
loop_
_entity.id
_entity.type
_entity.pdbx_description
1 polymer ?
#
loop_
_entity_poly.entity_id
_entity_poly.type
_entity_poly.pdbx_seq_one_letter_code
_entity_poly.pdbx_strand_id
1 'polypeptide(L)'
;MGQVESKALEAIIQALGRKDGKIRLIYTGGVWLYGATGNSIANETTQFQPIPSFFWMVETSEKLLHTQAFSTAVMHPAMIYHQKGGAFSRFIDCAKQHKQIEIWGDRATRWPLIHRDDLAVAYRLLLERPKLTGHLNASAQIGVRVDTIAKTIAQKYRSPNGFKVVPAATVRQKYGFWADGPMLDQQMESSRLQTLCDWKPVITDFATCL
;
A
#
# COMPACT_ATOMS: atom_id res chain seq x y z
N MET A 1 3.24 5.73 -16.38
CA MET A 1 4.21 5.39 -15.30
C MET A 1 4.96 4.09 -15.62
N GLY A 2 4.31 2.98 -15.89
CA GLY A 2 4.96 1.69 -16.14
C GLY A 2 6.05 1.65 -17.22
N GLN A 3 5.91 2.41 -18.32
CA GLN A 3 6.93 2.44 -19.37
C GLN A 3 8.27 3.09 -18.93
N VAL A 4 8.22 4.13 -18.08
CA VAL A 4 9.42 4.79 -17.57
C VAL A 4 10.16 3.86 -16.61
N GLU A 5 9.40 3.21 -15.72
CA GLU A 5 9.94 2.26 -14.76
C GLU A 5 10.52 1.02 -15.44
N SER A 6 9.83 0.46 -16.46
CA SER A 6 10.33 -0.68 -17.23
C SER A 6 11.68 -0.35 -17.89
N LYS A 7 11.81 0.81 -18.54
CA LYS A 7 13.08 1.24 -19.14
C LYS A 7 14.20 1.44 -18.11
N ALA A 8 13.87 2.02 -16.96
CA ALA A 8 14.86 2.21 -15.89
C ALA A 8 15.35 0.86 -15.34
N LEU A 9 14.45 -0.08 -15.11
CA LEU A 9 14.80 -1.42 -14.64
C LEU A 9 15.59 -2.21 -15.69
N GLU A 10 15.25 -2.10 -16.98
CA GLU A 10 16.03 -2.72 -18.06
C GLU A 10 17.46 -2.18 -18.10
N ALA A 11 17.62 -0.87 -17.99
CA ALA A 11 18.96 -0.25 -17.94
C ALA A 11 19.77 -0.73 -16.72
N ILE A 12 19.13 -0.84 -15.55
CA ILE A 12 19.75 -1.37 -14.33
C ILE A 12 20.14 -2.83 -14.51
N ILE A 13 19.27 -3.68 -15.07
CA ILE A 13 19.56 -5.10 -15.33
C ILE A 13 20.74 -5.24 -16.28
N GLN A 14 20.78 -4.45 -17.37
CA GLN A 14 21.88 -4.48 -18.33
C GLN A 14 23.22 -4.04 -17.70
N ALA A 15 23.20 -2.98 -16.88
CA ALA A 15 24.40 -2.46 -16.23
C ALA A 15 24.97 -3.42 -15.19
N LEU A 16 24.11 -4.17 -14.49
CA LEU A 16 24.47 -5.04 -13.38
C LEU A 16 24.63 -6.51 -13.77
N GLY A 17 24.10 -6.94 -14.92
CA GLY A 17 24.14 -8.32 -15.39
C GLY A 17 25.54 -8.86 -15.71
N ARG A 18 26.58 -8.02 -15.59
CA ARG A 18 28.00 -8.37 -15.78
C ARG A 18 28.81 -8.48 -14.47
N LYS A 19 28.14 -8.29 -13.32
CA LYS A 19 28.82 -8.36 -12.01
C LYS A 19 28.70 -9.76 -11.42
N ASP A 20 29.78 -10.21 -10.79
CA ASP A 20 29.75 -11.40 -9.97
C ASP A 20 28.93 -11.17 -8.71
N GLY A 21 28.06 -12.14 -8.41
CA GLY A 21 27.17 -12.10 -7.26
C GLY A 21 25.83 -11.37 -7.51
N LYS A 22 24.86 -11.65 -6.65
CA LYS A 22 23.53 -11.07 -6.72
C LYS A 22 23.48 -9.75 -5.94
N ILE A 23 22.88 -8.74 -6.55
CA ILE A 23 22.62 -7.45 -5.88
C ILE A 23 21.29 -7.55 -5.15
N ARG A 24 21.25 -7.04 -3.91
CA ARG A 24 19.99 -6.93 -3.16
C ARG A 24 19.09 -5.89 -3.82
N LEU A 25 17.89 -6.31 -4.21
CA LEU A 25 16.83 -5.44 -4.72
C LEU A 25 15.60 -5.58 -3.85
N ILE A 26 15.05 -4.46 -3.40
CA ILE A 26 13.72 -4.42 -2.79
C ILE A 26 12.83 -3.60 -3.72
N TYR A 27 11.85 -4.26 -4.31
CA TYR A 27 10.85 -3.64 -5.16
C TYR A 27 9.59 -3.34 -4.33
N THR A 28 8.98 -2.18 -4.55
CA THR A 28 7.75 -1.80 -3.86
C THR A 28 6.55 -2.07 -4.77
N GLY A 29 5.73 -3.04 -4.39
CA GLY A 29 4.40 -3.26 -4.95
C GLY A 29 3.35 -2.39 -4.24
N GLY A 30 2.28 -3.02 -3.77
CA GLY A 30 1.24 -2.35 -2.98
C GLY A 30 0.02 -3.22 -2.78
N VAL A 31 -0.80 -2.86 -1.80
CA VAL A 31 -2.01 -3.62 -1.47
C VAL A 31 -3.03 -3.65 -2.61
N TRP A 32 -3.08 -2.65 -3.47
CA TRP A 32 -4.03 -2.61 -4.59
C TRP A 32 -3.81 -3.70 -5.63
N LEU A 33 -2.65 -4.38 -5.60
CA LEU A 33 -2.37 -5.52 -6.48
C LEU A 33 -3.24 -6.74 -6.17
N TYR A 34 -3.74 -6.85 -4.94
CA TYR A 34 -4.65 -7.94 -4.55
C TYR A 34 -6.10 -7.73 -5.03
N GLY A 35 -6.45 -6.53 -5.52
CA GLY A 35 -7.85 -6.21 -5.85
C GLY A 35 -8.74 -6.11 -4.61
N ALA A 36 -10.05 -6.22 -4.80
CA ALA A 36 -10.99 -6.28 -3.69
C ALA A 36 -10.94 -7.65 -3.02
N THR A 37 -10.70 -7.69 -1.71
CA THR A 37 -10.62 -8.94 -0.96
C THR A 37 -11.93 -9.35 -0.30
N GLY A 38 -12.88 -8.41 -0.17
CA GLY A 38 -14.13 -8.66 0.53
C GLY A 38 -13.87 -9.20 1.95
N ASN A 39 -14.52 -10.30 2.31
CA ASN A 39 -14.35 -10.90 3.64
C ASN A 39 -13.07 -11.74 3.81
N SER A 40 -12.32 -11.96 2.75
CA SER A 40 -11.03 -12.65 2.82
C SER A 40 -9.91 -11.69 3.25
N ILE A 41 -8.89 -12.25 3.90
CA ILE A 41 -7.69 -11.50 4.28
C ILE A 41 -6.58 -11.92 3.32
N ALA A 42 -6.04 -10.97 2.54
CA ALA A 42 -4.95 -11.24 1.62
C ALA A 42 -3.65 -11.55 2.38
N ASN A 43 -2.93 -12.54 1.89
CA ASN A 43 -1.56 -12.87 2.26
C ASN A 43 -0.71 -13.06 0.98
N GLU A 44 0.55 -13.43 1.12
CA GLU A 44 1.48 -13.55 -0.01
C GLU A 44 1.19 -14.72 -0.96
N THR A 45 0.25 -15.60 -0.63
CA THR A 45 -0.23 -16.68 -1.52
C THR A 45 -1.53 -16.31 -2.23
N THR A 46 -2.14 -15.19 -1.88
CA THR A 46 -3.35 -14.69 -2.51
C THR A 46 -3.03 -14.24 -3.94
N GLN A 47 -3.82 -14.73 -4.91
CA GLN A 47 -3.67 -14.36 -6.31
C GLN A 47 -3.89 -12.86 -6.51
N PHE A 48 -3.00 -12.21 -7.25
CA PHE A 48 -3.15 -10.82 -7.63
C PHE A 48 -4.30 -10.61 -8.62
N GLN A 49 -5.12 -9.62 -8.36
CA GLN A 49 -6.24 -9.17 -9.20
C GLN A 49 -6.25 -7.63 -9.27
N PRO A 50 -5.17 -7.01 -9.77
CA PRO A 50 -5.03 -5.55 -9.74
C PRO A 50 -6.06 -4.87 -10.63
N ILE A 51 -6.40 -3.63 -10.26
CA ILE A 51 -7.10 -2.76 -11.20
C ILE A 51 -6.20 -2.48 -12.43
N PRO A 52 -6.80 -2.22 -13.62
CA PRO A 52 -6.03 -2.09 -14.88
C PRO A 52 -4.86 -1.12 -14.81
N SER A 53 -4.99 -0.05 -14.04
CA SER A 53 -3.93 0.97 -13.86
C SER A 53 -2.64 0.42 -13.23
N PHE A 54 -2.67 -0.74 -12.55
CA PHE A 54 -1.54 -1.31 -11.83
C PHE A 54 -1.16 -2.72 -12.28
N PHE A 55 -1.76 -3.24 -13.35
CA PHE A 55 -1.47 -4.58 -13.87
C PHE A 55 0.02 -4.77 -14.19
N TRP A 56 0.64 -3.76 -14.77
CA TRP A 56 2.06 -3.74 -15.11
C TRP A 56 3.00 -3.96 -13.91
N MET A 57 2.57 -3.61 -12.69
CA MET A 57 3.40 -3.83 -11.49
C MET A 57 3.50 -5.31 -11.12
N VAL A 58 2.48 -6.12 -11.41
CA VAL A 58 2.53 -7.57 -11.21
C VAL A 58 3.57 -8.17 -12.14
N GLU A 59 3.50 -7.85 -13.45
CA GLU A 59 4.46 -8.33 -14.44
C GLU A 59 5.89 -7.91 -14.10
N THR A 60 6.06 -6.66 -13.64
CA THR A 60 7.37 -6.14 -13.24
C THR A 60 7.92 -6.90 -12.02
N SER A 61 7.10 -7.14 -11.00
CA SER A 61 7.53 -7.86 -9.80
C SER A 61 7.95 -9.29 -10.11
N GLU A 62 7.19 -9.99 -10.94
CA GLU A 62 7.53 -11.35 -11.39
C GLU A 62 8.82 -11.37 -12.21
N LYS A 63 9.00 -10.44 -13.16
CA LYS A 63 10.25 -10.31 -13.92
C LYS A 63 11.45 -10.12 -13.00
N LEU A 64 11.34 -9.27 -11.98
CA LEU A 64 12.43 -9.00 -11.04
C LEU A 64 12.74 -10.20 -10.13
N LEU A 65 11.75 -10.94 -9.70
CA LEU A 65 11.92 -12.15 -8.90
C LEU A 65 12.68 -13.25 -9.67
N HIS A 66 12.47 -13.34 -10.98
CA HIS A 66 13.13 -14.31 -11.85
C HIS A 66 14.48 -13.84 -12.42
N THR A 67 14.85 -12.57 -12.21
CA THR A 67 16.11 -12.02 -12.73
C THR A 67 17.30 -12.49 -11.90
N GLN A 68 18.25 -13.20 -12.53
CA GLN A 68 19.41 -13.82 -11.86
C GLN A 68 20.38 -12.80 -11.24
N ALA A 69 20.45 -11.58 -11.76
CA ALA A 69 21.32 -10.52 -11.23
C ALA A 69 20.92 -10.02 -9.85
N PHE A 70 19.69 -10.33 -9.39
CA PHE A 70 19.14 -9.80 -8.15
C PHE A 70 18.80 -10.89 -7.12
N SER A 71 18.96 -10.52 -5.85
CA SER A 71 18.26 -11.13 -4.73
C SER A 71 17.07 -10.26 -4.41
N THR A 72 15.91 -10.56 -5.02
CA THR A 72 14.74 -9.68 -5.00
C THR A 72 13.76 -10.03 -3.87
N ALA A 73 13.36 -9.04 -3.09
CA ALA A 73 12.14 -9.08 -2.31
C ALA A 73 11.15 -8.02 -2.84
N VAL A 74 9.88 -8.37 -2.89
CA VAL A 74 8.80 -7.45 -3.26
C VAL A 74 8.00 -7.13 -2.01
N MET A 75 8.08 -5.88 -1.55
CA MET A 75 7.29 -5.40 -0.42
C MET A 75 5.94 -4.90 -0.90
N HIS A 76 4.84 -5.38 -0.32
CA HIS A 76 3.50 -4.87 -0.54
C HIS A 76 3.03 -4.09 0.71
N PRO A 77 3.24 -2.78 0.75
CA PRO A 77 2.71 -1.97 1.83
C PRO A 77 1.18 -1.93 1.80
N ALA A 78 0.57 -1.96 2.98
CA ALA A 78 -0.79 -1.50 3.21
C ALA A 78 -0.92 0.00 2.90
N MET A 79 -2.10 0.60 3.09
CA MET A 79 -2.31 2.03 2.94
C MET A 79 -1.44 2.78 3.95
N ILE A 80 -0.42 3.45 3.44
CA ILE A 80 0.61 4.13 4.26
C ILE A 80 0.05 5.45 4.77
N TYR A 81 0.18 5.68 6.08
CA TYR A 81 -0.22 6.94 6.70
C TYR A 81 0.81 7.48 7.69
N HIS A 82 0.71 8.75 8.00
CA HIS A 82 1.39 9.44 9.09
C HIS A 82 0.62 10.70 9.47
N GLN A 83 0.99 11.38 10.58
CA GLN A 83 0.28 12.56 11.12
C GLN A 83 -0.02 13.68 10.11
N LYS A 84 0.82 13.84 9.08
CA LYS A 84 0.71 14.95 8.12
C LYS A 84 0.29 14.49 6.72
N GLY A 85 -0.06 13.21 6.52
CA GLY A 85 -0.37 12.79 5.16
C GLY A 85 -0.43 11.29 4.88
N GLY A 86 0.03 10.91 3.70
CA GLY A 86 -0.15 9.56 3.17
C GLY A 86 -1.61 9.32 2.75
N ALA A 87 -2.14 8.15 3.01
CA ALA A 87 -3.52 7.80 2.68
C ALA A 87 -4.56 8.75 3.29
N PHE A 88 -4.22 9.43 4.38
CA PHE A 88 -5.12 10.35 5.09
C PHE A 88 -5.02 11.79 4.63
N SER A 89 -4.07 12.16 3.75
CA SER A 89 -3.83 13.56 3.34
C SER A 89 -5.10 14.29 2.98
N ARG A 90 -5.88 13.73 2.06
CA ARG A 90 -7.11 14.33 1.56
C ARG A 90 -8.17 14.52 2.65
N PHE A 91 -8.28 13.57 3.58
CA PHE A 91 -9.21 13.65 4.72
C PHE A 91 -8.78 14.73 5.71
N ILE A 92 -7.49 14.79 6.02
CA ILE A 92 -6.92 15.79 6.91
C ILE A 92 -7.08 17.20 6.33
N ASP A 93 -6.80 17.39 5.03
CA ASP A 93 -6.93 18.67 4.35
C ASP A 93 -8.39 19.17 4.34
N CYS A 94 -9.34 18.28 4.05
CA CYS A 94 -10.75 18.60 4.13
C CYS A 94 -11.16 19.01 5.56
N ALA A 95 -10.74 18.24 6.56
CA ALA A 95 -11.09 18.52 7.96
C ALA A 95 -10.51 19.86 8.45
N LYS A 96 -9.24 20.16 8.13
CA LYS A 96 -8.58 21.45 8.46
C LYS A 96 -9.25 22.64 7.81
N GLN A 97 -9.80 22.47 6.60
CA GLN A 97 -10.51 23.50 5.88
C GLN A 97 -12.00 23.58 6.26
N HIS A 98 -12.44 22.83 7.26
CA HIS A 98 -13.85 22.69 7.65
C HIS A 98 -14.77 22.29 6.49
N LYS A 99 -14.24 21.53 5.50
CA LYS A 99 -15.01 20.94 4.41
C LYS A 99 -15.45 19.53 4.79
N GLN A 100 -16.52 19.04 4.16
CA GLN A 100 -16.90 17.64 4.30
C GLN A 100 -15.79 16.74 3.74
N ILE A 101 -15.42 15.71 4.51
CA ILE A 101 -14.51 14.68 4.07
C ILE A 101 -15.21 13.83 3.00
N GLU A 102 -14.62 13.71 1.82
CA GLU A 102 -15.18 12.88 0.75
C GLU A 102 -14.71 11.42 0.90
N ILE A 103 -15.66 10.53 1.17
CA ILE A 103 -15.44 9.08 1.05
C ILE A 103 -15.81 8.67 -0.36
N TRP A 104 -14.90 8.05 -1.07
CA TRP A 104 -15.10 7.59 -2.44
C TRP A 104 -15.70 6.19 -2.46
N GLY A 105 -16.76 6.00 -3.24
CA GLY A 105 -17.42 4.71 -3.42
C GLY A 105 -18.31 4.33 -2.24
N ASP A 106 -17.88 3.42 -1.38
CA ASP A 106 -18.64 2.92 -0.24
C ASP A 106 -17.98 3.32 1.08
N ARG A 107 -18.76 3.83 2.03
CA ARG A 107 -18.29 4.17 3.38
C ARG A 107 -17.84 2.97 4.21
N ALA A 108 -18.33 1.78 3.86
CA ALA A 108 -17.97 0.54 4.53
C ALA A 108 -16.67 -0.07 4.00
N THR A 109 -16.11 0.45 2.89
CA THR A 109 -14.80 0.07 2.37
C THR A 109 -13.77 0.00 3.49
N ARG A 110 -12.97 -1.06 3.51
CA ARG A 110 -11.88 -1.25 4.48
C ARG A 110 -10.55 -1.01 3.81
N TRP A 111 -9.65 -0.37 4.55
CA TRP A 111 -8.25 -0.21 4.18
C TRP A 111 -7.37 -0.91 5.20
N PRO A 112 -6.50 -1.84 4.79
CA PRO A 112 -5.40 -2.25 5.64
C PRO A 112 -4.45 -1.07 5.79
N LEU A 113 -3.90 -0.86 7.00
CA LEU A 113 -3.13 0.33 7.32
C LEU A 113 -1.74 -0.01 7.85
N ILE A 114 -0.78 0.84 7.53
CA ILE A 114 0.55 0.81 8.10
C ILE A 114 1.08 2.23 8.33
N HIS A 115 1.65 2.47 9.51
CA HIS A 115 2.34 3.73 9.76
C HIS A 115 3.68 3.75 9.00
N ARG A 116 4.06 4.92 8.48
CA ARG A 116 5.29 5.12 7.72
C ARG A 116 6.54 4.62 8.45
N ASP A 117 6.63 4.85 9.75
CA ASP A 117 7.82 4.51 10.53
C ASP A 117 7.94 3.00 10.74
N ASP A 118 6.84 2.29 10.97
CA ASP A 118 6.81 0.82 11.02
C ASP A 118 7.18 0.21 9.66
N LEU A 119 6.73 0.81 8.56
CA LEU A 119 7.12 0.40 7.22
C LEU A 119 8.62 0.61 6.98
N ALA A 120 9.18 1.73 7.43
CA ALA A 120 10.62 1.98 7.32
C ALA A 120 11.45 0.91 8.05
N VAL A 121 11.01 0.46 9.23
CA VAL A 121 11.62 -0.67 9.94
C VAL A 121 11.52 -1.96 9.12
N ALA A 122 10.37 -2.23 8.48
CA ALA A 122 10.21 -3.40 7.62
C ALA A 122 11.21 -3.40 6.45
N TYR A 123 11.39 -2.27 5.76
CA TYR A 123 12.38 -2.14 4.69
C TYR A 123 13.81 -2.35 5.19
N ARG A 124 14.18 -1.76 6.34
CA ARG A 124 15.50 -1.97 6.95
C ARG A 124 15.77 -3.44 7.22
N LEU A 125 14.81 -4.13 7.84
CA LEU A 125 14.92 -5.57 8.13
C LEU A 125 15.10 -6.42 6.86
N LEU A 126 14.48 -6.04 5.74
CA LEU A 126 14.68 -6.73 4.45
C LEU A 126 16.06 -6.45 3.85
N LEU A 127 16.61 -5.25 4.02
CA LEU A 127 17.98 -4.94 3.59
C LEU A 127 19.00 -5.78 4.36
N GLU A 128 18.80 -5.96 5.66
CA GLU A 128 19.65 -6.76 6.54
C GLU A 128 19.56 -8.28 6.27
N ARG A 129 18.57 -8.73 5.47
CA ARG A 129 18.31 -10.14 5.15
C ARG A 129 18.36 -10.41 3.63
N PRO A 130 19.52 -10.31 2.99
CA PRO A 130 19.62 -10.40 1.53
C PRO A 130 19.20 -11.76 0.95
N LYS A 131 19.16 -12.82 1.76
CA LYS A 131 18.69 -14.16 1.35
C LYS A 131 17.16 -14.28 1.34
N LEU A 132 16.44 -13.39 2.01
CA LEU A 132 14.98 -13.41 2.03
C LEU A 132 14.43 -12.79 0.75
N THR A 133 13.83 -13.61 -0.10
CA THR A 133 13.28 -13.24 -1.41
C THR A 133 11.78 -13.51 -1.48
N GLY A 134 11.15 -13.06 -2.57
CA GLY A 134 9.72 -13.25 -2.81
C GLY A 134 8.85 -12.10 -2.30
N HIS A 135 7.54 -12.32 -2.31
CA HIS A 135 6.56 -11.34 -1.86
C HIS A 135 6.45 -11.30 -0.34
N LEU A 136 6.31 -10.10 0.21
CA LEU A 136 6.17 -9.82 1.64
C LEU A 136 5.18 -8.67 1.84
N ASN A 137 4.15 -8.90 2.64
CA ASN A 137 3.17 -7.90 3.00
C ASN A 137 3.60 -7.12 4.25
N ALA A 138 3.28 -5.83 4.28
CA ALA A 138 3.49 -4.99 5.46
C ALA A 138 2.19 -4.28 5.82
N SER A 139 1.51 -4.77 6.86
CA SER A 139 0.26 -4.24 7.40
C SER A 139 0.26 -4.32 8.92
N ALA A 140 -0.08 -3.24 9.59
CA ALA A 140 -0.22 -3.18 11.05
C ALA A 140 -1.69 -3.36 11.48
N GLN A 141 -2.64 -2.92 10.66
CA GLN A 141 -4.07 -3.09 10.86
C GLN A 141 -4.66 -3.77 9.62
N ILE A 142 -5.32 -4.90 9.81
CA ILE A 142 -5.78 -5.79 8.72
C ILE A 142 -6.77 -5.09 7.78
N GLY A 143 -7.72 -4.31 8.35
CA GLY A 143 -8.72 -3.62 7.55
C GLY A 143 -9.56 -2.69 8.42
N VAL A 144 -9.37 -1.38 8.25
CA VAL A 144 -10.09 -0.34 8.99
C VAL A 144 -11.12 0.30 8.08
N ARG A 145 -12.36 0.42 8.55
CA ARG A 145 -13.42 1.05 7.76
C ARG A 145 -13.12 2.53 7.48
N VAL A 146 -13.32 2.94 6.24
CA VAL A 146 -13.03 4.30 5.79
C VAL A 146 -13.90 5.34 6.48
N ASP A 147 -15.15 4.99 6.83
CA ASP A 147 -16.01 5.89 7.60
C ASP A 147 -15.52 6.08 9.05
N THR A 148 -14.92 5.07 9.65
CA THR A 148 -14.25 5.20 10.96
C THR A 148 -13.04 6.13 10.87
N ILE A 149 -12.21 5.98 9.85
CA ILE A 149 -11.07 6.88 9.61
C ILE A 149 -11.54 8.32 9.44
N ALA A 150 -12.56 8.54 8.60
CA ALA A 150 -13.10 9.87 8.35
C ALA A 150 -13.68 10.52 9.62
N LYS A 151 -14.44 9.76 10.42
CA LYS A 151 -14.99 10.23 11.71
C LYS A 151 -13.90 10.62 12.69
N THR A 152 -12.88 9.76 12.87
CA THR A 152 -11.78 10.01 13.80
C THR A 152 -10.99 11.26 13.38
N ILE A 153 -10.71 11.44 12.09
CA ILE A 153 -10.05 12.65 11.58
C ILE A 153 -10.93 13.89 11.78
N ALA A 154 -12.22 13.82 11.46
CA ALA A 154 -13.14 14.94 11.68
C ALA A 154 -13.18 15.37 13.15
N GLN A 155 -13.24 14.43 14.08
CA GLN A 155 -13.20 14.68 15.52
C GLN A 155 -11.88 15.32 15.96
N LYS A 156 -10.74 14.77 15.54
CA LYS A 156 -9.41 15.28 15.86
C LYS A 156 -9.22 16.75 15.45
N TYR A 157 -9.69 17.11 14.26
CA TYR A 157 -9.58 18.46 13.73
C TYR A 157 -10.81 19.33 14.03
N ARG A 158 -11.75 18.87 14.88
CA ARG A 158 -12.98 19.59 15.26
C ARG A 158 -13.76 20.09 14.04
N SER A 159 -13.79 19.28 12.97
CA SER A 159 -14.53 19.62 11.74
C SER A 159 -16.02 19.36 11.93
N PRO A 160 -16.90 20.38 11.86
CA PRO A 160 -18.32 20.21 12.13
C PRO A 160 -19.08 19.51 11.00
N ASN A 161 -18.50 19.48 9.80
CA ASN A 161 -19.21 19.06 8.57
C ASN A 161 -19.13 17.55 8.27
N GLY A 162 -18.41 16.77 9.11
CA GLY A 162 -18.35 15.31 9.00
C GLY A 162 -17.84 14.84 7.63
N PHE A 163 -18.51 13.83 7.07
CA PHE A 163 -18.16 13.31 5.76
C PHE A 163 -19.38 13.12 4.86
N LYS A 164 -19.14 13.02 3.55
CA LYS A 164 -20.11 12.62 2.53
C LYS A 164 -19.55 11.49 1.68
N VAL A 165 -20.44 10.67 1.13
CA VAL A 165 -20.06 9.63 0.16
C VAL A 165 -20.18 10.20 -1.26
N VAL A 166 -19.13 9.99 -2.08
CA VAL A 166 -19.12 10.40 -3.47
C VAL A 166 -19.19 9.13 -4.33
N PRO A 167 -20.19 9.02 -5.23
CA PRO A 167 -20.37 7.85 -6.09
C PRO A 167 -19.10 7.55 -6.92
N ALA A 168 -18.78 6.26 -7.10
CA ALA A 168 -17.61 5.82 -7.85
C ALA A 168 -17.54 6.40 -9.28
N ALA A 169 -18.67 6.50 -9.97
CA ALA A 169 -18.72 7.10 -11.31
C ALA A 169 -18.25 8.56 -11.32
N THR A 170 -18.69 9.36 -10.33
CA THR A 170 -18.27 10.76 -10.18
C THR A 170 -16.78 10.86 -9.86
N VAL A 171 -16.27 9.96 -9.02
CA VAL A 171 -14.84 9.91 -8.68
C VAL A 171 -14.00 9.58 -9.91
N ARG A 172 -14.37 8.56 -10.69
CA ARG A 172 -13.68 8.18 -11.93
C ARG A 172 -13.67 9.30 -12.95
N GLN A 173 -14.80 9.99 -13.13
CA GLN A 173 -14.90 11.13 -14.05
C GLN A 173 -13.92 12.24 -13.69
N LYS A 174 -13.74 12.51 -12.39
CA LYS A 174 -12.90 13.61 -11.90
C LYS A 174 -11.43 13.25 -11.82
N TYR A 175 -11.10 12.03 -11.41
CA TYR A 175 -9.74 11.64 -11.06
C TYR A 175 -9.15 10.52 -11.93
N GLY A 176 -9.96 9.90 -12.81
CA GLY A 176 -9.53 8.78 -13.64
C GLY A 176 -9.54 7.44 -12.91
N PHE A 177 -9.17 6.39 -13.63
CA PHE A 177 -9.30 5.00 -13.17
C PHE A 177 -8.35 4.61 -12.03
N TRP A 178 -7.27 5.35 -11.78
CA TRP A 178 -6.40 5.07 -10.62
C TRP A 178 -7.15 5.23 -9.30
N ALA A 179 -8.18 6.06 -9.28
CA ALA A 179 -9.00 6.31 -8.11
C ALA A 179 -9.85 5.11 -7.68
N ASP A 180 -9.90 4.05 -8.49
CA ASP A 180 -10.49 2.77 -8.09
C ASP A 180 -9.70 2.13 -6.95
N GLY A 181 -8.40 2.36 -6.86
CA GLY A 181 -7.56 1.82 -5.79
C GLY A 181 -8.07 2.14 -4.39
N PRO A 182 -8.26 3.42 -4.02
CA PRO A 182 -8.84 3.79 -2.72
C PRO A 182 -10.28 3.32 -2.49
N MET A 183 -10.99 2.87 -3.51
CA MET A 183 -12.37 2.35 -3.41
C MET A 183 -12.41 0.82 -3.25
N LEU A 184 -11.28 0.12 -3.34
CA LEU A 184 -11.20 -1.32 -3.10
C LEU A 184 -11.44 -1.63 -1.61
N ASP A 185 -12.38 -2.53 -1.35
CA ASP A 185 -12.58 -3.09 0.00
C ASP A 185 -11.54 -4.17 0.23
N GLN A 186 -10.55 -3.87 1.08
CA GLN A 186 -9.38 -4.71 1.24
C GLN A 186 -9.05 -5.02 2.69
N GLN A 187 -8.59 -6.25 2.91
CA GLN A 187 -7.98 -6.71 4.15
C GLN A 187 -6.66 -7.41 3.81
N MET A 188 -5.62 -7.18 4.59
CA MET A 188 -4.30 -7.76 4.37
C MET A 188 -3.57 -8.00 5.68
N GLU A 189 -2.94 -9.17 5.82
CA GLU A 189 -2.08 -9.52 6.94
C GLU A 189 -0.58 -9.48 6.57
N SER A 190 0.28 -9.63 7.58
CA SER A 190 1.74 -9.59 7.44
C SER A 190 2.43 -10.72 8.20
N SER A 191 1.76 -11.83 8.42
CA SER A 191 2.27 -12.95 9.24
C SER A 191 3.62 -13.47 8.74
N ARG A 192 3.83 -13.49 7.42
CA ARG A 192 5.10 -13.89 6.81
C ARG A 192 6.25 -12.95 7.19
N LEU A 193 6.06 -11.64 7.09
CA LEU A 193 7.08 -10.67 7.49
C LEU A 193 7.38 -10.73 8.99
N GLN A 194 6.34 -10.88 9.81
CA GLN A 194 6.48 -11.04 11.27
C GLN A 194 7.31 -12.26 11.61
N THR A 195 7.01 -13.41 11.01
CA THR A 195 7.69 -14.67 11.27
C THR A 195 9.13 -14.66 10.77
N LEU A 196 9.39 -14.21 9.54
CA LEU A 196 10.72 -14.32 8.92
C LEU A 196 11.68 -13.20 9.33
N CYS A 197 11.18 -12.07 9.78
CA CYS A 197 11.98 -10.91 10.14
C CYS A 197 11.90 -10.53 11.64
N ASP A 198 11.07 -11.22 12.43
CA ASP A 198 10.67 -10.77 13.79
C ASP A 198 10.18 -9.31 13.78
N TRP A 199 9.53 -8.92 12.66
CA TRP A 199 8.97 -7.59 12.52
C TRP A 199 7.70 -7.46 13.35
N LYS A 200 7.63 -6.43 14.19
CA LYS A 200 6.46 -6.13 15.01
C LYS A 200 6.12 -4.66 14.83
N PRO A 201 4.96 -4.32 14.23
CA PRO A 201 4.53 -2.94 14.17
C PRO A 201 4.28 -2.40 15.57
N VAL A 202 4.76 -1.20 15.82
CA VAL A 202 4.58 -0.50 17.11
C VAL A 202 3.27 0.28 17.10
N ILE A 203 2.89 0.81 15.94
CA ILE A 203 1.72 1.65 15.78
C ILE A 203 0.59 0.80 15.19
N THR A 204 -0.17 0.18 16.09
CA THR A 204 -1.26 -0.76 15.74
C THR A 204 -2.66 -0.13 15.78
N ASP A 205 -2.76 1.14 16.16
CA ASP A 205 -3.98 1.92 16.07
C ASP A 205 -3.69 3.29 15.43
N PHE A 206 -4.28 3.54 14.27
CA PHE A 206 -4.08 4.79 13.53
C PHE A 206 -4.54 6.03 14.31
N ALA A 207 -5.52 5.89 15.20
CA ALA A 207 -6.06 7.01 15.97
C ALA A 207 -5.04 7.61 16.94
N THR A 208 -4.07 6.81 17.41
CA THR A 208 -3.02 7.27 18.33
C THR A 208 -1.98 8.17 17.66
N CYS A 209 -1.93 8.15 16.32
CA CYS A 209 -0.93 8.88 15.51
C CYS A 209 -1.52 9.99 14.62
N LEU A 210 -2.73 10.45 14.92
CA LEU A 210 -3.37 11.58 14.23
C LEU A 210 -3.01 12.93 14.87
#